data_457e9d42f633033a715db9bdde27110c
#
_entry.id   457e9d42f633033a715db9bdde27110c
#
_cell.length_a   1.000
_cell.length_b   1.000
_cell.length_c   1.000
_cell.angle_alpha   90.00
_cell.angle_beta   90.00
_cell.angle_gamma   90.00
#
_symmetry.space_group_name_H-M   'P 1'
#
loop_
_entity.id
_entity.type
_entity.pdbx_description
1 polymer ?
#
loop_
_entity_poly.entity_id
_entity_poly.type
_entity_poly.pdbx_seq_one_letter_code
_entity_poly.pdbx_strand_id
1 'polypeptide(L)'
;MRRALLGTLRRTFRSGHDGRSDEPQPPAEPPKAFYLVGEPGYPNYGDELIAGEWLKFLAARYPDTPVVLDCARPGPAAVILRDRHPHAVFTDTLRRLATENPFPYDGPIDDIAGFVARALRDDGVAPNYACGIRLLQHDVQSVHVLGGGYMRGDWTCNLSRLSIGPWAREQGIPAVGTGIGLMPISGDSLDYARRCVAAFRSFTVRDAATYDALRADKDAAAVTGLAPDDCFINGLDGCYMPPEGLPDTMLCVQSDFVDDPAALYARVERTLERWNVGKDAGIGVVECNPRIDAPIFPYLRDRGYANLRFFPTVELLERGFPARPGQRWISTRYHPHILAAAAGCSGSYLSVGPDYYGVKHGAVLRMGSRWTQIAMTGESPMPGEGFADQGIVQRYRDDIRRSVNGIHPDA
;
A
#
# COMPACT_ATOMS: atom_id res chain seq x y z
N MET A 1 27.89 0.82 15.17
CA MET A 1 28.47 -0.10 16.14
C MET A 1 27.82 -1.44 15.87
N ARG A 2 28.42 -2.43 15.34
CA ARG A 2 29.50 -3.30 15.61
C ARG A 2 30.01 -3.96 14.34
N ARG A 3 31.28 -3.80 14.01
CA ARG A 3 31.99 -4.71 13.13
C ARG A 3 32.16 -6.05 13.87
N ALA A 4 31.76 -7.12 13.19
CA ALA A 4 31.89 -8.47 13.71
C ALA A 4 33.36 -8.82 13.91
N LEU A 5 33.66 -9.33 15.09
CA LEU A 5 34.86 -10.04 15.46
C LEU A 5 34.99 -11.32 14.62
N LEU A 6 36.04 -11.43 13.83
CA LEU A 6 36.55 -12.69 13.35
C LEU A 6 37.97 -12.86 13.89
N GLY A 7 38.06 -13.71 14.88
CA GLY A 7 39.32 -14.13 15.49
C GLY A 7 40.16 -14.98 14.55
N THR A 8 41.41 -14.59 14.49
CA THR A 8 42.51 -15.27 13.79
C THR A 8 42.88 -16.54 14.55
N LEU A 9 42.73 -17.70 13.92
CA LEU A 9 43.44 -18.92 14.30
C LEU A 9 44.49 -19.21 13.22
N ARG A 10 45.72 -18.85 13.52
CA ARG A 10 46.89 -19.33 12.79
C ARG A 10 47.13 -20.82 13.11
N ARG A 11 47.08 -21.66 12.12
CA ARG A 11 47.78 -22.96 12.10
C ARG A 11 48.76 -22.96 10.95
N THR A 12 50.03 -22.94 11.32
CA THR A 12 51.18 -23.27 10.47
C THR A 12 51.15 -24.75 10.15
N PHE A 13 51.18 -25.08 8.87
CA PHE A 13 51.82 -26.30 8.37
C PHE A 13 52.48 -26.05 7.00
N ARG A 14 53.63 -26.70 6.80
CA ARG A 14 54.65 -26.48 5.79
C ARG A 14 54.34 -27.13 4.44
N SER A 15 54.77 -26.42 3.41
CA SER A 15 55.46 -26.84 2.18
C SER A 15 54.87 -27.91 1.27
N GLY A 16 54.54 -27.45 0.06
CA GLY A 16 54.46 -28.18 -1.19
C GLY A 16 54.32 -27.13 -2.30
N HIS A 17 55.39 -26.93 -3.06
CA HIS A 17 55.45 -26.06 -4.24
C HIS A 17 54.51 -26.60 -5.30
N ASP A 18 53.54 -25.80 -5.74
CA ASP A 18 53.18 -25.65 -7.16
C ASP A 18 52.62 -24.25 -7.37
N GLY A 19 53.28 -23.51 -8.24
CA GLY A 19 53.02 -22.10 -8.49
C GLY A 19 51.75 -21.88 -9.30
N ARG A 20 50.66 -21.62 -8.62
CA ARG A 20 49.58 -20.76 -9.07
C ARG A 20 49.27 -19.82 -7.92
N SER A 21 49.46 -18.53 -8.14
CA SER A 21 49.06 -17.47 -7.24
C SER A 21 47.52 -17.43 -7.21
N ASP A 22 46.92 -18.22 -6.33
CA ASP A 22 45.55 -17.98 -5.86
C ASP A 22 45.60 -16.74 -4.93
N GLU A 23 45.69 -15.55 -5.49
CA GLU A 23 45.27 -14.37 -4.77
C GLU A 23 43.76 -14.57 -4.44
N PRO A 24 43.37 -14.50 -3.16
CA PRO A 24 41.97 -14.57 -2.82
C PRO A 24 41.23 -13.47 -3.56
N GLN A 25 40.28 -13.84 -4.44
CA GLN A 25 39.41 -12.87 -5.05
C GLN A 25 38.82 -11.98 -3.94
N PRO A 26 38.84 -10.67 -4.09
CA PRO A 26 38.17 -9.80 -3.12
C PRO A 26 36.72 -10.30 -2.94
N PRO A 27 36.22 -10.32 -1.70
CA PRO A 27 34.83 -10.75 -1.47
C PRO A 27 33.93 -9.95 -2.39
N ALA A 28 33.02 -10.64 -3.09
CA ALA A 28 32.05 -9.99 -3.96
C ALA A 28 31.33 -8.88 -3.16
N GLU A 29 31.21 -7.70 -3.76
CA GLU A 29 30.45 -6.63 -3.12
C GLU A 29 29.04 -7.15 -2.82
N PRO A 30 28.48 -6.86 -1.62
CA PRO A 30 27.12 -7.28 -1.29
C PRO A 30 26.12 -6.70 -2.32
N PRO A 31 25.11 -7.46 -2.72
CA PRO A 31 24.12 -6.98 -3.67
C PRO A 31 23.43 -5.72 -3.13
N LYS A 32 23.28 -4.71 -4.00
CA LYS A 32 22.55 -3.49 -3.66
C LYS A 32 21.07 -3.80 -3.47
N ALA A 33 20.41 -3.06 -2.57
CA ALA A 33 19.03 -3.29 -2.19
C ALA A 33 18.00 -2.70 -3.18
N PHE A 34 16.83 -3.30 -3.25
CA PHE A 34 15.62 -2.63 -3.72
C PHE A 34 15.07 -1.74 -2.59
N TYR A 35 14.81 -0.47 -2.87
CA TYR A 35 14.26 0.47 -1.90
C TYR A 35 12.78 0.74 -2.19
N LEU A 36 11.91 0.26 -1.30
CA LEU A 36 10.48 0.42 -1.40
C LEU A 36 10.01 1.56 -0.49
N VAL A 37 9.09 2.38 -0.96
CA VAL A 37 8.44 3.43 -0.18
C VAL A 37 6.96 3.09 -0.05
N GLY A 38 6.47 2.92 1.18
CA GLY A 38 5.08 2.53 1.44
C GLY A 38 4.57 3.08 2.77
N GLU A 39 3.41 2.57 3.23
CA GLU A 39 2.81 3.00 4.49
C GLU A 39 2.36 1.84 5.41
N PRO A 40 3.03 0.66 5.41
CA PRO A 40 2.70 -0.39 6.38
C PRO A 40 3.14 -0.02 7.80
N GLY A 41 2.62 -0.79 8.79
CA GLY A 41 2.94 -0.63 10.21
C GLY A 41 1.92 0.16 11.00
N TYR A 42 0.88 0.67 10.37
CA TYR A 42 -0.28 1.29 11.01
C TYR A 42 -1.43 0.33 11.27
N PRO A 43 -1.25 -0.93 11.14
CA PRO A 43 -2.08 -2.02 10.69
C PRO A 43 -3.36 -1.59 9.92
N ASN A 44 -3.21 -0.73 8.91
CA ASN A 44 -4.23 -0.53 7.90
C ASN A 44 -4.15 -1.68 6.90
N TYR A 45 -5.12 -2.58 6.91
CA TYR A 45 -5.09 -3.83 6.14
C TYR A 45 -4.71 -3.65 4.67
N GLY A 46 -5.19 -2.59 4.01
CA GLY A 46 -4.88 -2.33 2.60
C GLY A 46 -3.40 -2.03 2.34
N ASP A 47 -2.79 -1.21 3.19
CA ASP A 47 -1.39 -0.83 3.06
C ASP A 47 -0.47 -2.01 3.43
N GLU A 48 -0.87 -2.80 4.44
CA GLU A 48 -0.18 -4.05 4.81
C GLU A 48 -0.25 -5.09 3.69
N LEU A 49 -1.43 -5.24 3.06
CA LEU A 49 -1.63 -6.15 1.94
C LEU A 49 -0.73 -5.80 0.76
N ILE A 50 -0.73 -4.54 0.33
CA ILE A 50 0.10 -4.06 -0.79
C ILE A 50 1.58 -4.32 -0.49
N ALA A 51 2.08 -3.87 0.66
CA ALA A 51 3.48 -4.06 1.03
C ALA A 51 3.85 -5.54 1.14
N GLY A 52 2.99 -6.35 1.76
CA GLY A 52 3.19 -7.79 1.89
C GLY A 52 3.23 -8.53 0.56
N GLU A 53 2.36 -8.17 -0.37
CA GLU A 53 2.32 -8.80 -1.70
C GLU A 53 3.52 -8.39 -2.57
N TRP A 54 4.01 -7.14 -2.47
CA TRP A 54 5.26 -6.74 -3.11
C TRP A 54 6.47 -7.47 -2.54
N LEU A 55 6.57 -7.62 -1.22
CA LEU A 55 7.66 -8.38 -0.59
C LEU A 55 7.64 -9.85 -1.04
N LYS A 56 6.47 -10.50 -1.09
CA LYS A 56 6.34 -11.88 -1.64
C LYS A 56 6.75 -11.97 -3.10
N PHE A 57 6.36 -10.99 -3.92
CA PHE A 57 6.74 -10.94 -5.33
C PHE A 57 8.25 -10.87 -5.50
N LEU A 58 8.91 -10.02 -4.71
CA LEU A 58 10.37 -9.88 -4.75
C LEU A 58 11.07 -11.12 -4.17
N ALA A 59 10.56 -11.70 -3.08
CA ALA A 59 11.11 -12.94 -2.52
C ALA A 59 11.08 -14.12 -3.50
N ALA A 60 10.02 -14.21 -4.32
CA ALA A 60 9.89 -15.27 -5.32
C ALA A 60 10.86 -15.11 -6.51
N ARG A 61 11.27 -13.87 -6.83
CA ARG A 61 12.12 -13.56 -7.98
C ARG A 61 13.58 -13.27 -7.62
N TYR A 62 13.78 -12.64 -6.48
CA TYR A 62 15.08 -12.14 -6.03
C TYR A 62 15.31 -12.48 -4.56
N PRO A 63 15.29 -13.78 -4.19
CA PRO A 63 15.35 -14.21 -2.78
C PRO A 63 16.61 -13.74 -2.06
N ASP A 64 17.72 -13.56 -2.76
CA ASP A 64 19.01 -13.18 -2.21
C ASP A 64 19.28 -11.66 -2.25
N THR A 65 18.40 -10.87 -2.90
CA THR A 65 18.56 -9.43 -2.99
C THR A 65 17.93 -8.74 -1.78
N PRO A 66 18.64 -7.90 -1.02
CA PRO A 66 18.07 -7.16 0.09
C PRO A 66 16.94 -6.24 -0.37
N VAL A 67 15.90 -6.13 0.45
CA VAL A 67 14.79 -5.18 0.25
C VAL A 67 14.70 -4.26 1.46
N VAL A 68 14.80 -2.96 1.23
CA VAL A 68 14.60 -1.94 2.27
C VAL A 68 13.21 -1.33 2.08
N LEU A 69 12.35 -1.45 3.07
CA LEU A 69 11.01 -0.86 3.05
C LEU A 69 10.95 0.36 3.98
N ASP A 70 10.84 1.55 3.39
CA ASP A 70 10.66 2.82 4.11
C ASP A 70 9.18 3.07 4.38
N CYS A 71 8.84 3.18 5.65
CA CYS A 71 7.47 3.35 6.11
C CYS A 71 7.37 4.14 7.42
N ALA A 72 6.15 4.54 7.80
CA ALA A 72 5.95 5.37 8.98
C ALA A 72 6.29 4.66 10.31
N ARG A 73 6.14 3.33 10.38
CA ARG A 73 6.32 2.54 11.60
C ARG A 73 7.10 1.25 11.33
N PRO A 74 8.41 1.33 11.14
CA PRO A 74 9.23 0.16 10.76
C PRO A 74 9.19 -0.98 11.78
N GLY A 75 9.11 -0.68 13.08
CA GLY A 75 9.02 -1.71 14.11
C GLY A 75 7.79 -2.61 14.00
N PRO A 76 6.55 -2.06 14.02
CA PRO A 76 5.34 -2.83 13.75
C PRO A 76 5.33 -3.48 12.36
N ALA A 77 5.76 -2.79 11.31
CA ALA A 77 5.81 -3.34 9.95
C ALA A 77 6.72 -4.58 9.89
N ALA A 78 7.89 -4.55 10.55
CA ALA A 78 8.81 -5.68 10.62
C ALA A 78 8.19 -6.91 11.29
N VAL A 79 7.28 -6.72 12.27
CA VAL A 79 6.56 -7.82 12.91
C VAL A 79 5.46 -8.37 12.04
N ILE A 80 4.67 -7.49 11.42
CA ILE A 80 3.53 -7.85 10.56
C ILE A 80 4.01 -8.58 9.30
N LEU A 81 5.10 -8.12 8.70
CA LEU A 81 5.60 -8.57 7.40
C LEU A 81 6.83 -9.50 7.49
N ARG A 82 7.17 -10.00 8.69
CA ARG A 82 8.41 -10.75 9.00
C ARG A 82 8.72 -11.92 8.06
N ASP A 83 7.68 -12.61 7.58
CA ASP A 83 7.83 -13.83 6.78
C ASP A 83 7.61 -13.58 5.27
N ARG A 84 7.59 -12.31 4.83
CA ARG A 84 7.26 -11.96 3.43
C ARG A 84 8.48 -11.96 2.51
N HIS A 85 9.66 -11.65 3.04
CA HIS A 85 10.92 -11.67 2.29
C HIS A 85 12.09 -11.98 3.24
N PRO A 86 13.02 -12.91 2.92
CA PRO A 86 14.08 -13.36 3.84
C PRO A 86 15.06 -12.24 4.23
N HIS A 87 15.27 -11.26 3.34
CA HIS A 87 16.22 -10.16 3.55
C HIS A 87 15.52 -8.79 3.57
N ALA A 88 14.29 -8.73 4.10
CA ALA A 88 13.60 -7.46 4.29
C ALA A 88 14.17 -6.68 5.48
N VAL A 89 14.49 -5.41 5.27
CA VAL A 89 14.89 -4.43 6.28
C VAL A 89 13.88 -3.30 6.27
N PHE A 90 13.50 -2.82 7.45
CA PHE A 90 12.49 -1.77 7.59
C PHE A 90 13.15 -0.50 8.14
N THR A 91 12.85 0.64 7.52
CA THR A 91 13.36 1.96 7.90
C THR A 91 12.26 3.02 7.82
N ASP A 92 12.51 4.18 8.38
CA ASP A 92 11.64 5.35 8.26
C ASP A 92 12.42 6.60 7.78
N THR A 93 13.56 6.41 7.12
CA THR A 93 14.48 7.48 6.73
C THR A 93 13.77 8.55 5.90
N LEU A 94 13.22 8.20 4.74
CA LEU A 94 12.51 9.14 3.88
C LEU A 94 11.27 9.71 4.56
N ARG A 95 10.57 8.86 5.32
CA ARG A 95 9.41 9.27 6.11
C ARG A 95 9.77 10.34 7.14
N ARG A 96 10.88 10.17 7.88
CA ARG A 96 11.35 11.13 8.89
C ARG A 96 11.83 12.43 8.26
N LEU A 97 12.55 12.38 7.16
CA LEU A 97 12.92 13.59 6.42
C LEU A 97 11.69 14.42 6.04
N ALA A 98 10.60 13.75 5.68
CA ALA A 98 9.35 14.39 5.32
C ALA A 98 8.56 14.94 6.53
N THR A 99 8.71 14.38 7.73
CA THR A 99 7.88 14.75 8.90
C THR A 99 8.63 15.45 10.01
N GLU A 100 9.94 15.29 10.12
CA GLU A 100 10.80 15.92 11.13
C GLU A 100 11.67 17.03 10.52
N ASN A 101 11.12 17.74 9.55
CA ASN A 101 11.70 18.94 8.97
C ASN A 101 11.38 20.18 9.82
N PRO A 102 12.05 21.33 9.59
CA PRO A 102 11.87 22.54 10.41
C PRO A 102 10.56 23.31 10.12
N PHE A 103 9.72 22.84 9.21
CA PHE A 103 8.47 23.50 8.83
C PHE A 103 7.26 22.93 9.60
N PRO A 104 6.11 23.65 9.62
CA PRO A 104 4.88 23.10 10.18
C PRO A 104 4.48 21.78 9.52
N TYR A 105 3.90 20.88 10.32
CA TYR A 105 3.38 19.63 9.78
C TYR A 105 2.31 19.94 8.70
N ASP A 106 2.44 19.30 7.56
CA ASP A 106 1.65 19.59 6.35
C ASP A 106 1.65 21.07 5.93
N GLY A 107 2.77 21.78 6.16
CA GLY A 107 3.04 23.14 5.67
C GLY A 107 3.21 23.21 4.14
N PRO A 108 3.73 24.35 3.62
CA PRO A 108 3.91 24.52 2.18
C PRO A 108 4.75 23.40 1.55
N ILE A 109 4.25 22.80 0.48
CA ILE A 109 4.89 21.64 -0.15
C ILE A 109 6.32 21.92 -0.63
N ASP A 110 6.57 23.10 -1.21
CA ASP A 110 7.89 23.44 -1.75
C ASP A 110 8.95 23.58 -0.65
N ASP A 111 8.57 24.04 0.55
CA ASP A 111 9.46 24.15 1.70
C ASP A 111 9.87 22.77 2.22
N ILE A 112 8.87 21.90 2.47
CA ILE A 112 9.08 20.55 2.97
C ILE A 112 9.86 19.72 1.94
N ALA A 113 9.44 19.75 0.69
CA ALA A 113 10.08 19.01 -0.40
C ALA A 113 11.50 19.50 -0.67
N GLY A 114 11.73 20.84 -0.57
CA GLY A 114 13.05 21.43 -0.66
C GLY A 114 14.00 20.94 0.44
N PHE A 115 13.50 20.76 1.67
CA PHE A 115 14.28 20.17 2.76
C PHE A 115 14.61 18.70 2.46
N VAL A 116 13.62 17.89 2.09
CA VAL A 116 13.80 16.47 1.76
C VAL A 116 14.83 16.31 0.63
N ALA A 117 14.71 17.11 -0.43
CA ALA A 117 15.61 17.05 -1.57
C ALA A 117 17.06 17.43 -1.21
N ARG A 118 17.27 18.40 -0.32
CA ARG A 118 18.62 18.74 0.19
C ARG A 118 19.19 17.64 1.06
N ALA A 119 18.39 17.10 1.99
CA ALA A 119 18.82 16.04 2.90
C ALA A 119 19.20 14.73 2.16
N LEU A 120 18.49 14.39 1.08
CA LEU A 120 18.85 13.24 0.25
C LEU A 120 20.21 13.40 -0.45
N ARG A 121 20.69 14.63 -0.68
CA ARG A 121 21.99 14.93 -1.31
C ARG A 121 23.12 15.12 -0.31
N ASP A 122 22.81 15.64 0.88
CA ASP A 122 23.76 15.98 1.93
C ASP A 122 23.22 15.53 3.29
N ASP A 123 23.80 14.47 3.84
CA ASP A 123 23.42 13.90 5.13
C ASP A 123 23.68 14.85 6.31
N GLY A 124 24.51 15.86 6.12
CA GLY A 124 24.73 16.94 7.10
C GLY A 124 23.50 17.85 7.31
N VAL A 125 22.56 17.88 6.36
CA VAL A 125 21.29 18.61 6.50
C VAL A 125 20.37 17.95 7.54
N ALA A 126 20.44 16.62 7.67
CA ALA A 126 19.63 15.85 8.60
C ALA A 126 20.48 14.76 9.29
N PRO A 127 21.44 15.14 10.16
CA PRO A 127 22.45 14.23 10.69
C PRO A 127 21.88 13.08 11.52
N ASN A 128 20.70 13.25 12.11
CA ASN A 128 20.00 12.17 12.82
C ASN A 128 19.64 10.98 11.90
N TYR A 129 19.53 11.22 10.61
CA TYR A 129 19.17 10.23 9.58
C TYR A 129 20.31 9.88 8.64
N ALA A 130 21.54 10.35 8.94
CA ALA A 130 22.70 10.19 8.07
C ALA A 130 22.96 8.72 7.65
N CYS A 131 22.78 7.77 8.57
CA CYS A 131 22.97 6.36 8.22
C CYS A 131 21.97 5.86 7.16
N GLY A 132 20.71 6.25 7.27
CA GLY A 132 19.68 5.90 6.29
C GLY A 132 19.85 6.63 4.95
N ILE A 133 20.30 7.90 5.00
CA ILE A 133 20.61 8.67 3.79
C ILE A 133 21.79 8.05 3.05
N ARG A 134 22.86 7.67 3.75
CA ARG A 134 24.01 6.97 3.15
C ARG A 134 23.65 5.62 2.57
N LEU A 135 22.75 4.86 3.20
CA LEU A 135 22.21 3.63 2.61
C LEU A 135 21.53 3.92 1.26
N LEU A 136 20.69 4.96 1.18
CA LEU A 136 20.08 5.38 -0.08
C LEU A 136 21.14 5.74 -1.13
N GLN A 137 22.18 6.51 -0.75
CA GLN A 137 23.21 7.03 -1.65
C GLN A 137 24.15 5.92 -2.20
N HIS A 138 24.39 4.85 -1.45
CA HIS A 138 25.45 3.90 -1.78
C HIS A 138 24.97 2.46 -2.03
N ASP A 139 23.90 2.03 -1.35
CA ASP A 139 23.54 0.63 -1.25
C ASP A 139 22.21 0.29 -1.97
N VAL A 140 21.65 1.23 -2.76
CA VAL A 140 20.36 1.08 -3.46
C VAL A 140 20.59 0.95 -4.96
N GLN A 141 19.94 -0.03 -5.59
CA GLN A 141 19.96 -0.24 -7.03
C GLN A 141 18.67 0.20 -7.74
N SER A 142 17.55 0.28 -7.04
CA SER A 142 16.28 0.80 -7.57
C SER A 142 15.39 1.37 -6.47
N VAL A 143 14.51 2.30 -6.84
CA VAL A 143 13.50 2.90 -5.98
C VAL A 143 12.12 2.58 -6.50
N HIS A 144 11.23 2.13 -5.62
CA HIS A 144 9.86 1.82 -5.95
C HIS A 144 8.88 2.43 -4.93
N VAL A 145 8.08 3.39 -5.37
CA VAL A 145 6.99 3.95 -4.57
C VAL A 145 5.75 3.08 -4.76
N LEU A 146 5.35 2.38 -3.69
CA LEU A 146 4.25 1.43 -3.69
C LEU A 146 2.89 2.13 -3.73
N GLY A 147 1.90 1.43 -4.26
CA GLY A 147 0.51 1.86 -4.32
C GLY A 147 -0.08 2.22 -2.96
N GLY A 148 -1.12 3.00 -3.01
CA GLY A 148 -1.82 3.45 -1.82
C GLY A 148 -2.47 4.81 -2.02
N GLY A 149 -3.22 5.25 -1.00
CA GLY A 149 -3.85 6.58 -0.97
C GLY A 149 -3.23 7.49 0.08
N TYR A 150 -1.98 7.29 0.41
CA TYR A 150 -1.27 8.01 1.46
C TYR A 150 -0.51 9.25 0.96
N MET A 151 -0.39 9.45 -0.35
CA MET A 151 0.27 10.62 -0.96
C MET A 151 -0.73 11.67 -1.44
N ARG A 152 -1.71 12.00 -0.61
CA ARG A 152 -2.72 13.03 -0.92
C ARG A 152 -2.08 14.42 -1.01
N GLY A 153 -2.67 15.30 -1.81
CA GLY A 153 -2.20 16.66 -1.97
C GLY A 153 -2.30 17.54 -0.72
N ASP A 154 -3.21 17.23 0.18
CA ASP A 154 -3.39 17.89 1.48
C ASP A 154 -2.52 17.29 2.61
N TRP A 155 -1.82 16.19 2.34
CA TRP A 155 -0.80 15.59 3.22
C TRP A 155 0.59 15.86 2.66
N THR A 156 1.02 17.12 2.72
CA THR A 156 2.22 17.59 2.06
C THR A 156 3.50 16.92 2.56
N CYS A 157 3.56 16.53 3.85
CA CYS A 157 4.63 15.71 4.38
C CYS A 157 4.72 14.36 3.65
N ASN A 158 3.59 13.68 3.42
CA ASN A 158 3.59 12.41 2.70
C ASN A 158 3.92 12.61 1.22
N LEU A 159 3.32 13.63 0.60
CA LEU A 159 3.53 13.95 -0.81
C LEU A 159 5.00 14.32 -1.10
N SER A 160 5.69 15.01 -0.18
CA SER A 160 7.08 15.41 -0.33
C SER A 160 8.06 14.24 -0.51
N ARG A 161 7.66 13.01 -0.14
CA ARG A 161 8.45 11.79 -0.40
C ARG A 161 8.63 11.50 -1.89
N LEU A 162 7.80 12.07 -2.77
CA LEU A 162 8.03 12.01 -4.22
C LEU A 162 9.34 12.67 -4.65
N SER A 163 10.00 13.50 -3.81
CA SER A 163 11.37 14.02 -4.04
C SER A 163 12.39 12.91 -4.28
N ILE A 164 12.11 11.66 -3.87
CA ILE A 164 12.96 10.50 -4.14
C ILE A 164 13.12 10.23 -5.64
N GLY A 165 12.10 10.53 -6.47
CA GLY A 165 12.15 10.33 -7.92
C GLY A 165 13.19 11.22 -8.61
N PRO A 166 13.13 12.57 -8.50
CA PRO A 166 14.15 13.46 -9.02
C PRO A 166 15.56 13.14 -8.49
N TRP A 167 15.68 12.84 -7.20
CA TRP A 167 16.96 12.45 -6.61
C TRP A 167 17.50 11.16 -7.22
N ALA A 168 16.68 10.11 -7.34
CA ALA A 168 17.10 8.84 -7.94
C ALA A 168 17.55 9.01 -9.40
N ARG A 169 16.83 9.84 -10.18
CA ARG A 169 17.23 10.19 -11.55
C ARG A 169 18.60 10.86 -11.61
N GLU A 170 18.91 11.79 -10.69
CA GLU A 170 20.22 12.44 -10.58
C GLU A 170 21.32 11.44 -10.25
N GLN A 171 21.02 10.40 -9.45
CA GLN A 171 21.96 9.35 -9.09
C GLN A 171 22.07 8.23 -10.16
N GLY A 172 21.29 8.30 -11.23
CA GLY A 172 21.22 7.23 -12.24
C GLY A 172 20.52 5.96 -11.74
N ILE A 173 19.78 6.04 -10.62
CA ILE A 173 19.02 4.94 -10.03
C ILE A 173 17.63 4.91 -10.67
N PRO A 174 17.18 3.76 -11.25
CA PRO A 174 15.82 3.66 -11.78
C PRO A 174 14.78 3.78 -10.67
N ALA A 175 13.77 4.64 -10.89
CA ALA A 175 12.67 4.84 -9.97
C ALA A 175 11.32 4.61 -10.67
N VAL A 176 10.38 3.95 -9.98
CA VAL A 176 8.99 3.83 -10.43
C VAL A 176 8.00 4.10 -9.30
N GLY A 177 6.76 4.38 -9.69
CA GLY A 177 5.59 4.35 -8.82
C GLY A 177 4.52 3.44 -9.41
N THR A 178 3.82 2.70 -8.57
CA THR A 178 2.73 1.81 -9.00
C THR A 178 1.47 2.05 -8.16
N GLY A 179 0.30 1.97 -8.80
CA GLY A 179 -0.99 1.99 -8.09
C GLY A 179 -1.24 3.20 -7.17
N ILE A 180 -0.62 4.34 -7.44
CA ILE A 180 -0.68 5.53 -6.58
C ILE A 180 -2.03 6.25 -6.73
N GLY A 181 -2.61 6.71 -5.62
CA GLY A 181 -3.74 7.63 -5.58
C GLY A 181 -3.33 8.94 -4.91
N LEU A 182 -3.46 10.07 -5.63
CA LEU A 182 -3.06 11.40 -5.14
C LEU A 182 -4.24 12.27 -4.67
N MET A 183 -5.47 11.85 -4.98
CA MET A 183 -6.65 12.68 -4.70
C MET A 183 -7.01 12.75 -3.22
N PRO A 184 -7.49 13.92 -2.74
CA PRO A 184 -7.59 15.18 -3.47
C PRO A 184 -6.22 15.86 -3.65
N ILE A 185 -5.99 16.45 -4.82
CA ILE A 185 -4.75 17.21 -5.10
C ILE A 185 -5.06 18.41 -6.01
N SER A 186 -4.46 19.56 -5.72
CA SER A 186 -4.62 20.80 -6.51
C SER A 186 -3.48 21.79 -6.21
N GLY A 187 -3.43 22.90 -6.94
CA GLY A 187 -2.48 24.01 -6.69
C GLY A 187 -1.03 23.55 -6.65
N ASP A 188 -0.25 24.11 -5.75
CA ASP A 188 1.19 23.88 -5.61
C ASP A 188 1.53 22.39 -5.40
N SER A 189 0.69 21.65 -4.66
CA SER A 189 0.84 20.21 -4.46
C SER A 189 0.75 19.44 -5.79
N LEU A 190 -0.16 19.81 -6.68
CA LEU A 190 -0.30 19.17 -7.99
C LEU A 190 0.89 19.50 -8.90
N ASP A 191 1.31 20.75 -8.92
CA ASP A 191 2.46 21.18 -9.73
C ASP A 191 3.76 20.54 -9.23
N TYR A 192 3.92 20.41 -7.93
CA TYR A 192 5.02 19.64 -7.32
C TYR A 192 4.95 18.15 -7.75
N ALA A 193 3.79 17.50 -7.63
CA ALA A 193 3.63 16.10 -8.01
C ALA A 193 3.99 15.87 -9.49
N ARG A 194 3.54 16.73 -10.40
CA ARG A 194 3.88 16.68 -11.83
C ARG A 194 5.38 16.74 -12.07
N ARG A 195 6.07 17.72 -11.44
CA ARG A 195 7.53 17.85 -11.54
C ARG A 195 8.26 16.59 -11.05
N CYS A 196 7.82 16.02 -9.94
CA CYS A 196 8.44 14.81 -9.41
C CYS A 196 8.16 13.57 -10.27
N VAL A 197 6.90 13.38 -10.69
CA VAL A 197 6.47 12.23 -11.51
C VAL A 197 7.23 12.19 -12.84
N ALA A 198 7.48 13.32 -13.47
CA ALA A 198 8.28 13.40 -14.71
C ALA A 198 9.71 12.84 -14.57
N ALA A 199 10.21 12.66 -13.36
CA ALA A 199 11.54 12.09 -13.11
C ALA A 199 11.54 10.57 -12.95
N PHE A 200 10.37 9.95 -12.78
CA PHE A 200 10.26 8.49 -12.72
C PHE A 200 10.39 7.85 -14.11
N ARG A 201 10.86 6.62 -14.14
CA ARG A 201 10.88 5.82 -15.38
C ARG A 201 9.48 5.41 -15.82
N SER A 202 8.61 5.11 -14.85
CA SER A 202 7.19 4.80 -15.01
C SER A 202 6.46 5.16 -13.74
N PHE A 203 5.24 5.68 -13.87
CA PHE A 203 4.40 6.05 -12.74
C PHE A 203 2.95 5.66 -13.02
N THR A 204 2.45 4.62 -12.38
CA THR A 204 1.07 4.20 -12.58
C THR A 204 0.19 4.64 -11.42
N VAL A 205 -1.02 5.05 -11.78
CA VAL A 205 -2.06 5.50 -10.85
C VAL A 205 -3.30 4.64 -10.98
N ARG A 206 -4.04 4.46 -9.86
CA ARG A 206 -5.18 3.54 -9.80
C ARG A 206 -6.54 4.20 -10.05
N ASP A 207 -6.60 5.52 -10.13
CA ASP A 207 -7.85 6.26 -10.33
C ASP A 207 -7.74 7.29 -11.48
N ALA A 208 -8.86 7.53 -12.17
CA ALA A 208 -8.87 8.40 -13.33
C ALA A 208 -8.64 9.87 -12.97
N ALA A 209 -9.09 10.31 -11.79
CA ALA A 209 -8.92 11.71 -11.39
C ALA A 209 -7.42 12.05 -11.21
N THR A 210 -6.66 11.16 -10.56
CA THR A 210 -5.20 11.29 -10.47
C THR A 210 -4.56 11.21 -11.86
N TYR A 211 -5.01 10.27 -12.71
CA TYR A 211 -4.49 10.11 -14.06
C TYR A 211 -4.68 11.36 -14.91
N ASP A 212 -5.89 11.93 -14.94
CA ASP A 212 -6.21 13.14 -15.70
C ASP A 212 -5.44 14.36 -15.16
N ALA A 213 -5.34 14.48 -13.82
CA ALA A 213 -4.59 15.57 -13.20
C ALA A 213 -3.10 15.56 -13.58
N LEU A 214 -2.44 14.40 -13.56
CA LEU A 214 -1.03 14.29 -13.92
C LEU A 214 -0.79 14.50 -15.43
N ARG A 215 -1.65 13.97 -16.28
CA ARG A 215 -1.51 14.06 -17.74
C ARG A 215 -1.76 15.42 -18.34
N ALA A 216 -2.26 16.36 -17.58
CA ALA A 216 -2.34 17.76 -18.02
C ALA A 216 -0.96 18.42 -18.17
N ASP A 217 0.10 17.83 -17.59
CA ASP A 217 1.49 18.20 -17.84
C ASP A 217 2.14 17.23 -18.83
N LYS A 218 2.89 17.76 -19.82
CA LYS A 218 3.46 16.96 -20.92
C LYS A 218 4.50 15.94 -20.44
N ASP A 219 5.38 16.33 -19.52
CA ASP A 219 6.50 15.51 -19.08
C ASP A 219 6.01 14.43 -18.11
N ALA A 220 5.11 14.77 -17.20
CA ALA A 220 4.44 13.81 -16.36
C ALA A 220 3.58 12.83 -17.19
N ALA A 221 2.88 13.30 -18.21
CA ALA A 221 2.06 12.47 -19.11
C ALA A 221 2.87 11.38 -19.82
N ALA A 222 4.13 11.65 -20.14
CA ALA A 222 5.00 10.71 -20.86
C ALA A 222 5.28 9.43 -20.06
N VAL A 223 5.21 9.49 -18.73
CA VAL A 223 5.52 8.37 -17.81
C VAL A 223 4.32 7.88 -17.02
N THR A 224 3.17 8.60 -17.08
CA THR A 224 1.97 8.27 -16.31
C THR A 224 1.09 7.26 -17.04
N GLY A 225 0.80 6.14 -16.37
CA GLY A 225 -0.15 5.11 -16.80
C GLY A 225 -1.32 4.95 -15.83
N LEU A 226 -2.49 4.53 -16.34
CA LEU A 226 -3.60 4.07 -15.51
C LEU A 226 -3.48 2.55 -15.35
N ALA A 227 -3.40 2.06 -14.12
CA ALA A 227 -3.24 0.65 -13.80
C ALA A 227 -4.18 0.24 -12.65
N PRO A 228 -4.43 -1.05 -12.43
CA PRO A 228 -5.13 -1.53 -11.24
C PRO A 228 -4.32 -1.28 -9.96
N ASP A 229 -4.98 -1.54 -8.82
CA ASP A 229 -4.35 -1.46 -7.50
C ASP A 229 -3.26 -2.54 -7.31
N ASP A 230 -2.20 -2.20 -6.61
CA ASP A 230 -1.04 -3.07 -6.36
C ASP A 230 -1.37 -4.38 -5.62
N CYS A 231 -2.50 -4.47 -4.96
CA CYS A 231 -2.93 -5.71 -4.30
C CYS A 231 -3.06 -6.90 -5.26
N PHE A 232 -3.16 -6.66 -6.56
CA PHE A 232 -3.27 -7.71 -7.58
C PHE A 232 -1.92 -8.30 -8.05
N ILE A 233 -0.76 -7.82 -7.60
CA ILE A 233 0.57 -8.21 -8.13
C ILE A 233 0.83 -9.73 -8.16
N ASN A 234 0.30 -10.49 -7.20
CA ASN A 234 0.39 -11.96 -7.15
C ASN A 234 -0.93 -12.67 -7.50
N GLY A 235 -1.97 -11.92 -7.92
CA GLY A 235 -3.34 -12.39 -7.90
C GLY A 235 -3.92 -12.29 -6.48
N LEU A 236 -5.12 -12.80 -6.26
CA LEU A 236 -5.79 -12.68 -4.97
C LEU A 236 -6.06 -14.03 -4.28
N ASP A 237 -5.81 -15.15 -4.93
CA ASP A 237 -6.16 -16.48 -4.40
C ASP A 237 -5.56 -16.75 -3.01
N GLY A 238 -4.35 -16.29 -2.76
CA GLY A 238 -3.67 -16.38 -1.46
C GLY A 238 -4.07 -15.31 -0.43
N CYS A 239 -5.01 -14.42 -0.78
CA CYS A 239 -5.42 -13.32 0.10
C CYS A 239 -6.67 -13.66 0.92
N TYR A 240 -7.36 -14.75 0.63
CA TYR A 240 -8.63 -15.12 1.28
C TYR A 240 -8.43 -16.19 2.35
N MET A 241 -9.21 -16.09 3.42
CA MET A 241 -9.31 -17.18 4.39
C MET A 241 -10.24 -18.29 3.90
N PRO A 242 -10.14 -19.51 4.48
CA PRO A 242 -11.05 -20.60 4.14
C PRO A 242 -12.52 -20.19 4.26
N PRO A 243 -13.40 -20.60 3.32
CA PRO A 243 -14.76 -20.09 3.23
C PRO A 243 -15.72 -20.66 4.28
N GLU A 244 -15.33 -21.73 4.98
CA GLU A 244 -16.18 -22.43 5.93
C GLU A 244 -16.52 -21.57 7.15
N GLY A 245 -17.80 -21.50 7.48
CA GLY A 245 -18.28 -20.75 8.65
C GLY A 245 -18.21 -19.24 8.53
N LEU A 246 -17.94 -18.69 7.34
CA LEU A 246 -18.03 -17.26 7.10
C LEU A 246 -19.51 -16.82 6.98
N PRO A 247 -19.91 -15.72 7.65
CA PRO A 247 -21.25 -15.17 7.53
C PRO A 247 -21.64 -14.80 6.09
N ASP A 248 -22.94 -14.87 5.77
CA ASP A 248 -23.45 -14.49 4.44
C ASP A 248 -23.55 -12.98 4.23
N THR A 249 -23.63 -12.21 5.31
CA THR A 249 -23.65 -10.75 5.27
C THR A 249 -22.43 -10.19 5.97
N MET A 250 -21.71 -9.31 5.29
CA MET A 250 -20.43 -8.77 5.76
C MET A 250 -20.43 -7.24 5.72
N LEU A 251 -19.80 -6.64 6.70
CA LEU A 251 -19.72 -5.19 6.87
C LEU A 251 -18.27 -4.77 7.09
N CYS A 252 -17.86 -3.68 6.44
CA CYS A 252 -16.66 -2.93 6.81
C CYS A 252 -17.01 -1.44 6.78
N VAL A 253 -17.26 -0.86 7.95
CA VAL A 253 -17.83 0.48 8.11
C VAL A 253 -16.95 1.32 9.01
N GLN A 254 -16.32 2.35 8.43
CA GLN A 254 -15.42 3.25 9.15
C GLN A 254 -16.17 4.30 9.99
N SER A 255 -15.47 4.87 10.97
CA SER A 255 -15.95 6.00 11.78
C SER A 255 -15.14 7.28 11.58
N ASP A 256 -14.03 7.22 10.82
CA ASP A 256 -13.27 8.40 10.42
C ASP A 256 -13.83 9.04 9.14
N PHE A 257 -13.50 10.30 8.90
CA PHE A 257 -14.02 11.10 7.77
C PHE A 257 -15.56 11.20 7.73
N VAL A 258 -16.22 11.05 8.85
CA VAL A 258 -17.67 11.09 8.99
C VAL A 258 -18.05 12.08 10.08
N ASP A 259 -18.88 13.07 9.76
CA ASP A 259 -19.34 14.06 10.73
C ASP A 259 -20.28 13.45 11.79
N ASP A 260 -21.13 12.50 11.37
CA ASP A 260 -22.07 11.79 12.23
C ASP A 260 -21.99 10.26 12.02
N PRO A 261 -21.12 9.55 12.76
CA PRO A 261 -21.03 8.10 12.71
C PRO A 261 -22.33 7.38 13.08
N ALA A 262 -23.15 7.95 13.98
CA ALA A 262 -24.41 7.34 14.38
C ALA A 262 -25.43 7.34 13.23
N ALA A 263 -25.51 8.44 12.47
CA ALA A 263 -26.33 8.51 11.27
C ALA A 263 -25.86 7.51 10.19
N LEU A 264 -24.54 7.34 10.03
CA LEU A 264 -23.98 6.34 9.12
C LEU A 264 -24.39 4.91 9.53
N TYR A 265 -24.25 4.56 10.81
CA TYR A 265 -24.62 3.22 11.30
C TYR A 265 -26.10 2.96 11.18
N ALA A 266 -26.95 3.96 11.48
CA ALA A 266 -28.39 3.88 11.26
C ALA A 266 -28.73 3.70 9.77
N ARG A 267 -27.94 4.29 8.87
CA ARG A 267 -28.09 4.08 7.42
C ARG A 267 -27.73 2.66 7.00
N VAL A 268 -26.67 2.10 7.56
CA VAL A 268 -26.29 0.68 7.36
C VAL A 268 -27.39 -0.23 7.87
N GLU A 269 -27.93 -0.01 9.07
CA GLU A 269 -29.01 -0.82 9.64
C GLU A 269 -30.26 -0.80 8.76
N ARG A 270 -30.72 0.36 8.30
CA ARG A 270 -31.85 0.44 7.33
C ARG A 270 -31.57 -0.30 6.02
N THR A 271 -30.30 -0.37 5.61
CA THR A 271 -29.93 -1.14 4.42
C THR A 271 -30.01 -2.65 4.68
N LEU A 272 -29.57 -3.11 5.85
CA LEU A 272 -29.74 -4.51 6.25
C LEU A 272 -31.23 -4.91 6.30
N GLU A 273 -32.09 -4.06 6.88
CA GLU A 273 -33.55 -4.27 6.88
C GLU A 273 -34.11 -4.35 5.46
N ARG A 274 -33.70 -3.43 4.56
CA ARG A 274 -34.11 -3.45 3.15
C ARG A 274 -33.68 -4.74 2.42
N TRP A 275 -32.53 -5.31 2.80
CA TRP A 275 -32.03 -6.55 2.27
C TRP A 275 -32.63 -7.80 2.95
N ASN A 276 -33.60 -7.63 3.82
CA ASN A 276 -34.21 -8.67 4.64
C ASN A 276 -33.19 -9.47 5.48
N VAL A 277 -32.19 -8.77 6.05
CA VAL A 277 -31.26 -9.36 7.00
C VAL A 277 -31.85 -9.25 8.39
N GLY A 278 -32.38 -10.37 8.89
CA GLY A 278 -33.02 -10.44 10.23
C GLY A 278 -32.02 -10.32 11.38
N LYS A 279 -32.54 -10.05 12.57
CA LYS A 279 -31.70 -9.92 13.79
C LYS A 279 -30.94 -11.19 14.17
N ASP A 280 -31.46 -12.36 13.74
CA ASP A 280 -30.85 -13.68 13.95
C ASP A 280 -29.90 -14.11 12.80
N ALA A 281 -29.78 -13.29 11.76
CA ALA A 281 -28.88 -13.61 10.65
C ALA A 281 -27.41 -13.48 11.07
N GLY A 282 -26.56 -14.37 10.53
CA GLY A 282 -25.12 -14.25 10.73
C GLY A 282 -24.54 -13.03 10.00
N ILE A 283 -23.93 -12.12 10.75
CA ILE A 283 -23.29 -10.92 10.20
C ILE A 283 -21.84 -10.88 10.63
N GLY A 284 -20.91 -10.72 9.67
CA GLY A 284 -19.51 -10.47 9.92
C GLY A 284 -19.20 -8.96 9.90
N VAL A 285 -18.47 -8.49 10.89
CA VAL A 285 -17.93 -7.11 10.93
C VAL A 285 -16.43 -7.18 10.80
N VAL A 286 -15.91 -6.59 9.73
CA VAL A 286 -14.49 -6.60 9.37
C VAL A 286 -13.85 -5.28 9.77
N GLU A 287 -12.77 -5.36 10.56
CA GLU A 287 -11.94 -4.24 10.95
C GLU A 287 -10.69 -4.19 10.08
N CYS A 288 -10.67 -3.32 9.09
CA CYS A 288 -9.48 -3.09 8.26
C CYS A 288 -8.53 -2.04 8.86
N ASN A 289 -9.06 -1.15 9.71
CA ASN A 289 -8.27 -0.20 10.46
C ASN A 289 -8.68 -0.27 11.94
N PRO A 290 -7.75 -0.69 12.82
CA PRO A 290 -8.05 -0.90 14.24
C PRO A 290 -8.71 0.30 14.90
N ARG A 291 -9.75 0.02 15.69
CA ARG A 291 -10.60 0.99 16.41
C ARG A 291 -11.51 1.82 15.51
N ILE A 292 -11.12 2.08 14.26
CA ILE A 292 -11.87 2.95 13.34
C ILE A 292 -13.07 2.22 12.75
N ASP A 293 -12.92 0.93 12.43
CA ASP A 293 -13.99 0.14 11.79
C ASP A 293 -14.76 -0.74 12.80
N ALA A 294 -14.31 -0.79 14.06
CA ALA A 294 -14.92 -1.60 15.11
C ALA A 294 -16.27 -1.07 15.65
N PRO A 295 -16.54 0.26 15.73
CA PRO A 295 -17.71 0.78 16.48
C PRO A 295 -19.07 0.35 15.96
N ILE A 296 -19.21 -0.05 14.70
CA ILE A 296 -20.47 -0.61 14.16
C ILE A 296 -20.85 -1.93 14.84
N PHE A 297 -19.88 -2.70 15.36
CA PHE A 297 -20.13 -3.98 16.02
C PHE A 297 -20.97 -3.83 17.31
N PRO A 298 -20.54 -3.06 18.33
CA PRO A 298 -21.39 -2.81 19.50
C PRO A 298 -22.70 -2.11 19.14
N TYR A 299 -22.71 -1.21 18.15
CA TYR A 299 -23.94 -0.56 17.70
C TYR A 299 -25.00 -1.58 17.26
N LEU A 300 -24.65 -2.58 16.44
CA LEU A 300 -25.59 -3.61 15.99
C LEU A 300 -25.98 -4.56 17.14
N ARG A 301 -25.05 -4.94 17.99
CA ARG A 301 -25.34 -5.77 19.17
C ARG A 301 -26.38 -5.12 20.08
N ASP A 302 -26.22 -3.83 20.38
CA ASP A 302 -27.13 -3.09 21.25
C ASP A 302 -28.51 -2.89 20.62
N ARG A 303 -28.65 -3.13 19.31
CA ARG A 303 -29.93 -3.17 18.57
C ARG A 303 -30.52 -4.57 18.39
N GLY A 304 -29.93 -5.57 19.06
CA GLY A 304 -30.46 -6.92 19.14
C GLY A 304 -30.06 -7.85 17.97
N TYR A 305 -29.04 -7.52 17.19
CA TYR A 305 -28.44 -8.50 16.27
C TYR A 305 -27.66 -9.55 17.09
N ALA A 306 -28.12 -10.81 17.04
CA ALA A 306 -27.66 -11.86 17.94
C ALA A 306 -26.41 -12.60 17.43
N ASN A 307 -26.29 -12.83 16.13
CA ASN A 307 -25.25 -13.67 15.52
C ASN A 307 -24.19 -12.82 14.81
N LEU A 308 -23.46 -12.00 15.60
CA LEU A 308 -22.39 -11.17 15.10
C LEU A 308 -21.03 -11.86 15.27
N ARG A 309 -20.21 -11.85 14.20
CA ARG A 309 -18.81 -12.25 14.25
C ARG A 309 -17.91 -11.06 13.92
N PHE A 310 -16.96 -10.76 14.80
CA PHE A 310 -15.96 -9.72 14.59
C PHE A 310 -14.69 -10.32 14.01
N PHE A 311 -14.18 -9.70 12.94
CA PHE A 311 -12.92 -10.05 12.29
C PHE A 311 -11.92 -8.91 12.51
N PRO A 312 -11.08 -8.96 13.56
CA PRO A 312 -10.10 -7.92 13.83
C PRO A 312 -9.00 -7.91 12.78
N THR A 313 -8.35 -6.77 12.59
CA THR A 313 -7.26 -6.58 11.61
C THR A 313 -6.18 -7.66 11.74
N VAL A 314 -5.83 -8.09 12.95
CA VAL A 314 -4.84 -9.15 13.17
C VAL A 314 -5.27 -10.48 12.54
N GLU A 315 -6.55 -10.85 12.64
CA GLU A 315 -7.06 -12.08 12.00
C GLU A 315 -6.99 -12.00 10.48
N LEU A 316 -7.26 -10.82 9.91
CA LEU A 316 -7.12 -10.60 8.46
C LEU A 316 -5.67 -10.76 8.00
N LEU A 317 -4.73 -10.26 8.75
CA LEU A 317 -3.29 -10.33 8.43
C LEU A 317 -2.74 -11.75 8.55
N GLU A 318 -3.23 -12.53 9.50
CA GLU A 318 -2.77 -13.90 9.76
C GLU A 318 -3.47 -14.95 8.88
N ARG A 319 -4.77 -14.79 8.64
CA ARG A 319 -5.62 -15.81 8.01
C ARG A 319 -6.16 -15.43 6.64
N GLY A 320 -6.05 -14.17 6.25
CA GLY A 320 -6.57 -13.64 5.01
C GLY A 320 -7.93 -12.93 5.16
N PHE A 321 -8.46 -12.43 4.07
CA PHE A 321 -9.69 -11.65 4.02
C PHE A 321 -10.93 -12.58 3.98
N PRO A 322 -12.01 -12.31 4.76
CA PRO A 322 -13.15 -13.22 4.93
C PRO A 322 -14.20 -13.08 3.81
N ALA A 323 -13.77 -13.15 2.55
CA ALA A 323 -14.68 -13.08 1.41
C ALA A 323 -14.79 -14.43 0.68
N ARG A 324 -16.02 -14.78 0.29
CA ARG A 324 -16.34 -15.94 -0.53
C ARG A 324 -17.51 -15.66 -1.47
N PRO A 325 -17.64 -16.36 -2.59
CA PRO A 325 -18.80 -16.23 -3.47
C PRO A 325 -20.14 -16.39 -2.71
N GLY A 326 -21.14 -15.64 -3.13
CA GLY A 326 -22.49 -15.69 -2.55
C GLY A 326 -22.72 -14.79 -1.32
N GLN A 327 -21.68 -14.17 -0.77
CA GLN A 327 -21.85 -13.17 0.29
C GLN A 327 -22.43 -11.86 -0.22
N ARG A 328 -23.06 -11.11 0.70
CA ARG A 328 -23.50 -9.71 0.50
C ARG A 328 -22.68 -8.78 1.39
N TRP A 329 -22.17 -7.71 0.83
CA TRP A 329 -21.27 -6.80 1.52
C TRP A 329 -21.79 -5.36 1.56
N ILE A 330 -21.56 -4.67 2.68
CA ILE A 330 -21.62 -3.20 2.76
C ILE A 330 -20.23 -2.71 3.15
N SER A 331 -19.66 -1.80 2.36
CA SER A 331 -18.33 -1.27 2.66
C SER A 331 -18.25 0.25 2.47
N THR A 332 -17.57 0.93 3.39
CA THR A 332 -17.08 2.30 3.22
C THR A 332 -15.60 2.33 2.83
N ARG A 333 -14.90 1.18 2.93
CA ARG A 333 -13.48 1.04 2.66
C ARG A 333 -13.21 0.54 1.24
N TYR A 334 -12.09 0.99 0.68
CA TYR A 334 -11.66 0.69 -0.69
C TYR A 334 -11.25 -0.78 -0.89
N HIS A 335 -10.30 -1.29 -0.08
CA HIS A 335 -9.80 -2.67 -0.25
C HIS A 335 -10.85 -3.74 0.05
N PRO A 336 -11.72 -3.62 1.07
CA PRO A 336 -12.85 -4.54 1.20
C PRO A 336 -13.77 -4.57 -0.02
N HIS A 337 -14.02 -3.41 -0.67
CA HIS A 337 -14.78 -3.38 -1.91
C HIS A 337 -14.08 -4.17 -3.04
N ILE A 338 -12.76 -3.93 -3.25
CA ILE A 338 -11.99 -4.67 -4.26
C ILE A 338 -12.02 -6.17 -3.98
N LEU A 339 -11.62 -6.58 -2.77
CA LEU A 339 -11.42 -7.98 -2.44
C LEU A 339 -12.74 -8.77 -2.46
N ALA A 340 -13.81 -8.20 -1.91
CA ALA A 340 -15.10 -8.86 -1.92
C ALA A 340 -15.69 -8.91 -3.34
N ALA A 341 -15.60 -7.84 -4.13
CA ALA A 341 -16.05 -7.84 -5.52
C ALA A 341 -15.26 -8.85 -6.37
N ALA A 342 -13.95 -8.95 -6.19
CA ALA A 342 -13.09 -9.93 -6.87
C ALA A 342 -13.39 -11.37 -6.46
N ALA A 343 -13.81 -11.61 -5.21
CA ALA A 343 -14.28 -12.91 -4.73
C ALA A 343 -15.68 -13.29 -5.25
N GLY A 344 -16.31 -12.46 -6.08
CA GLY A 344 -17.65 -12.70 -6.61
C GLY A 344 -18.79 -12.37 -5.63
N CYS A 345 -18.52 -11.58 -4.59
CA CYS A 345 -19.55 -11.12 -3.66
C CYS A 345 -20.41 -10.02 -4.29
N SER A 346 -21.70 -10.04 -4.02
CA SER A 346 -22.56 -8.89 -4.28
C SER A 346 -22.42 -7.86 -3.15
N GLY A 347 -22.71 -6.58 -3.44
CA GLY A 347 -22.59 -5.58 -2.38
C GLY A 347 -23.03 -4.18 -2.76
N SER A 348 -22.91 -3.33 -1.75
CA SER A 348 -23.09 -1.88 -1.89
C SER A 348 -22.01 -1.13 -1.11
N TYR A 349 -21.74 0.08 -1.52
CA TYR A 349 -20.75 0.93 -0.88
C TYR A 349 -21.35 2.28 -0.45
N LEU A 350 -20.80 2.87 0.62
CA LEU A 350 -21.05 4.25 1.00
C LEU A 350 -19.77 5.07 0.83
N SER A 351 -19.88 6.19 0.14
CA SER A 351 -18.80 7.16 0.06
C SER A 351 -18.88 8.13 1.24
N VAL A 352 -17.96 7.97 2.18
CA VAL A 352 -17.73 8.95 3.24
C VAL A 352 -16.65 9.91 2.76
N GLY A 353 -16.90 11.23 2.75
CA GLY A 353 -16.00 12.20 2.12
C GLY A 353 -15.93 12.00 0.58
N PRO A 354 -16.88 12.53 -0.19
CA PRO A 354 -17.08 12.23 -1.61
C PRO A 354 -15.84 12.49 -2.47
N ASP A 355 -15.06 13.53 -2.16
CA ASP A 355 -13.84 13.90 -2.92
C ASP A 355 -12.70 12.89 -2.77
N TYR A 356 -12.73 12.07 -1.74
CA TYR A 356 -11.72 11.05 -1.47
C TYR A 356 -12.25 9.62 -1.73
N TYR A 357 -13.30 9.22 -0.98
CA TYR A 357 -13.84 7.86 -1.10
C TYR A 357 -14.70 7.67 -2.36
N GLY A 358 -15.33 8.73 -2.87
CA GLY A 358 -16.04 8.69 -4.16
C GLY A 358 -15.10 8.34 -5.30
N VAL A 359 -13.90 8.93 -5.35
CA VAL A 359 -12.86 8.61 -6.33
C VAL A 359 -12.38 7.16 -6.19
N LYS A 360 -12.17 6.69 -4.95
CA LYS A 360 -11.74 5.32 -4.65
C LYS A 360 -12.75 4.27 -5.09
N HIS A 361 -14.02 4.39 -4.66
CA HIS A 361 -15.05 3.45 -5.08
C HIS A 361 -15.30 3.52 -6.59
N GLY A 362 -15.25 4.72 -7.18
CA GLY A 362 -15.31 4.90 -8.64
C GLY A 362 -14.19 4.15 -9.37
N ALA A 363 -13.00 4.05 -8.79
CA ALA A 363 -11.92 3.24 -9.34
C ALA A 363 -12.28 1.73 -9.35
N VAL A 364 -12.88 1.21 -8.27
CA VAL A 364 -13.31 -0.20 -8.21
C VAL A 364 -14.43 -0.50 -9.21
N LEU A 365 -15.36 0.44 -9.39
CA LEU A 365 -16.40 0.29 -10.43
C LEU A 365 -15.79 0.21 -11.83
N ARG A 366 -14.78 1.03 -12.14
CA ARG A 366 -14.06 0.93 -13.42
C ARG A 366 -13.28 -0.37 -13.57
N MET A 367 -12.80 -0.94 -12.48
CA MET A 367 -12.19 -2.28 -12.49
C MET A 367 -13.19 -3.42 -12.75
N GLY A 368 -14.50 -3.14 -12.82
CA GLY A 368 -15.51 -4.12 -13.17
C GLY A 368 -16.49 -4.49 -12.06
N SER A 369 -16.39 -3.90 -10.87
CA SER A 369 -17.43 -4.04 -9.84
C SER A 369 -18.71 -3.37 -10.30
N ARG A 370 -19.84 -3.99 -10.01
CA ARG A 370 -21.19 -3.46 -10.23
C ARG A 370 -21.91 -3.14 -8.92
N TRP A 371 -21.16 -3.03 -7.83
CA TRP A 371 -21.74 -2.68 -6.54
C TRP A 371 -22.49 -1.36 -6.62
N THR A 372 -23.62 -1.29 -5.93
CA THR A 372 -24.49 -0.11 -5.92
C THR A 372 -24.08 0.88 -4.83
N GLN A 373 -24.30 2.17 -5.08
CA GLN A 373 -24.01 3.20 -4.09
C GLN A 373 -25.20 3.39 -3.15
N ILE A 374 -24.96 3.31 -1.85
CA ILE A 374 -25.91 3.73 -0.81
C ILE A 374 -25.72 5.22 -0.57
N ALA A 375 -26.75 6.03 -0.86
CA ALA A 375 -26.77 7.43 -0.48
C ALA A 375 -27.19 7.57 1.01
N MET A 376 -26.77 8.62 1.70
CA MET A 376 -27.14 8.86 3.10
C MET A 376 -28.64 9.06 3.31
N THR A 377 -29.35 9.50 2.27
CA THR A 377 -30.80 9.71 2.25
C THR A 377 -31.46 8.88 1.15
N GLY A 378 -32.78 8.76 1.21
CA GLY A 378 -33.55 8.00 0.22
C GLY A 378 -33.58 6.49 0.48
N GLU A 379 -34.08 5.73 -0.48
CA GLU A 379 -34.19 4.27 -0.39
C GLU A 379 -32.81 3.60 -0.55
N SER A 380 -32.57 2.50 0.18
CA SER A 380 -31.35 1.71 0.01
C SER A 380 -31.45 0.83 -1.24
N PRO A 381 -30.46 0.81 -2.10
CA PRO A 381 -30.44 -0.06 -3.26
C PRO A 381 -30.27 -1.53 -2.84
N MET A 382 -30.66 -2.46 -3.70
CA MET A 382 -30.25 -3.85 -3.58
C MET A 382 -28.75 -4.00 -3.93
N PRO A 383 -28.06 -5.01 -3.38
CA PRO A 383 -26.64 -5.21 -3.66
C PRO A 383 -26.39 -5.48 -5.15
N GLY A 384 -25.41 -4.82 -5.72
CA GLY A 384 -24.95 -5.08 -7.07
C GLY A 384 -23.94 -6.22 -7.13
N GLU A 385 -23.69 -6.77 -8.29
CA GLU A 385 -22.76 -7.87 -8.50
C GLU A 385 -21.30 -7.47 -8.31
N GLY A 386 -20.41 -8.43 -7.97
CA GLY A 386 -18.97 -8.26 -7.96
C GLY A 386 -18.38 -8.18 -9.37
N PHE A 387 -17.12 -8.59 -9.52
CA PHE A 387 -16.50 -8.66 -10.85
C PHE A 387 -17.15 -9.81 -11.67
N ALA A 388 -17.76 -9.43 -12.80
CA ALA A 388 -18.40 -10.38 -13.70
C ALA A 388 -17.40 -11.28 -14.43
N ASP A 389 -16.20 -10.77 -14.69
CA ASP A 389 -15.16 -11.47 -15.44
C ASP A 389 -14.15 -12.12 -14.47
N GLN A 390 -14.20 -13.45 -14.41
CA GLN A 390 -13.30 -14.25 -13.57
C GLN A 390 -11.81 -14.13 -13.99
N GLY A 391 -11.52 -13.81 -15.25
CA GLY A 391 -10.15 -13.62 -15.75
C GLY A 391 -9.56 -12.23 -15.46
N ILE A 392 -10.34 -11.30 -14.88
CA ILE A 392 -9.92 -9.91 -14.72
C ILE A 392 -8.75 -9.77 -13.73
N VAL A 393 -8.76 -10.54 -12.65
CA VAL A 393 -7.69 -10.55 -11.63
C VAL A 393 -6.36 -10.97 -12.25
N GLN A 394 -6.38 -11.98 -13.12
CA GLN A 394 -5.20 -12.44 -13.84
C GLN A 394 -4.64 -11.35 -14.77
N ARG A 395 -5.51 -10.66 -15.52
CA ARG A 395 -5.09 -9.54 -16.37
C ARG A 395 -4.49 -8.41 -15.56
N TYR A 396 -5.08 -8.05 -14.43
CA TYR A 396 -4.57 -7.00 -13.53
C TYR A 396 -3.19 -7.35 -12.97
N ARG A 397 -2.98 -8.61 -12.57
CA ARG A 397 -1.68 -9.10 -12.17
C ARG A 397 -0.64 -8.89 -13.28
N ASP A 398 -0.98 -9.27 -14.50
CA ASP A 398 -0.05 -9.20 -15.64
C ASP A 398 0.20 -7.74 -16.05
N ASP A 399 -0.77 -6.85 -15.91
CA ASP A 399 -0.62 -5.40 -16.16
C ASP A 399 0.38 -4.77 -15.18
N ILE A 400 0.25 -5.05 -13.88
CA ILE A 400 1.18 -4.52 -12.87
C ILE A 400 2.58 -5.06 -13.12
N ARG A 401 2.73 -6.35 -13.36
CA ARG A 401 4.02 -6.97 -13.65
C ARG A 401 4.70 -6.35 -14.86
N ARG A 402 3.95 -6.03 -15.92
CA ARG A 402 4.49 -5.33 -17.09
C ARG A 402 4.95 -3.90 -16.75
N SER A 403 4.26 -3.19 -15.88
CA SER A 403 4.63 -1.82 -15.53
C SER A 403 5.95 -1.70 -14.78
N VAL A 404 6.41 -2.79 -14.15
CA VAL A 404 7.67 -2.84 -13.40
C VAL A 404 8.79 -3.64 -14.09
N ASN A 405 8.52 -4.19 -15.29
CA ASN A 405 9.56 -4.83 -16.08
C ASN A 405 10.67 -3.83 -16.42
N GLY A 406 11.89 -4.19 -16.07
CA GLY A 406 13.09 -3.39 -16.31
C GLY A 406 13.52 -2.48 -15.15
N ILE A 407 12.84 -2.55 -13.97
CA ILE A 407 13.37 -2.02 -12.71
C ILE A 407 13.90 -3.17 -11.87
N HIS A 408 13.13 -4.23 -11.88
CA HIS A 408 13.55 -5.48 -11.33
C HIS A 408 14.00 -6.30 -12.54
N PRO A 409 15.29 -6.34 -12.88
CA PRO A 409 15.77 -7.05 -14.05
C PRO A 409 15.32 -8.50 -13.98
N ASP A 410 14.91 -9.05 -15.11
CA ASP A 410 14.60 -10.49 -15.19
C ASP A 410 15.85 -11.28 -14.79
N ALA A 411 15.72 -12.09 -13.73
CA ALA A 411 16.75 -13.01 -13.26
C ALA A 411 16.88 -14.20 -14.23
#